data_30e6ccaa099a9699d94bc5c0215cb669
#
_entry.id   30e6ccaa099a9699d94bc5c0215cb669
#
_cell.length_a   1.000
_cell.length_b   1.000
_cell.length_c   1.000
_cell.angle_alpha   90.00
_cell.angle_beta   90.00
_cell.angle_gamma   90.00
#
_symmetry.space_group_name_H-M   'P 1'
#
loop_
_entity.id
_entity.type
_entity.pdbx_description
1 polymer ?
#
loop_
_entity_poly.entity_id
_entity_poly.type
_entity_poly.pdbx_seq_one_letter_code
_entity_poly.pdbx_strand_id
1 'polypeptide(L)'
;MYKRQAVYLRIDGKLIKSDLKLSDEMTRKLILSLLTKERQESIWRGEDADFALETSDGNRQRVNVFCQQGRLAAAIRLLNAKVPTLSQLHLPPVLQNLANEPRGLILVTGPTGSGKSTTLAAMVDYINHTRADHILTIEDPIEYVYEQDQAVIHQREVGKDVCSFAGALRSALREDPDVILVGEMRLSLIHIS
;
A
#
# COMPACT_ATOMS: atom_id res chain seq x y z
N MET A 1 -32.21 22.23 6.06
CA MET A 1 -30.91 22.80 6.46
C MET A 1 -29.82 21.89 5.92
N TYR A 2 -29.17 22.27 4.81
CA TYR A 2 -28.12 21.43 4.22
C TYR A 2 -26.90 21.44 5.13
N LYS A 3 -26.60 20.32 5.83
CA LYS A 3 -25.36 20.17 6.57
C LYS A 3 -24.22 20.02 5.55
N ARG A 4 -23.33 21.02 5.51
CA ARG A 4 -22.12 20.97 4.67
C ARG A 4 -21.07 20.13 5.38
N GLN A 5 -20.41 19.22 4.66
CA GLN A 5 -19.27 18.47 5.18
C GLN A 5 -18.01 19.33 5.02
N ALA A 6 -17.20 19.40 6.06
CA ALA A 6 -15.91 20.07 6.01
C ALA A 6 -14.85 19.07 5.56
N VAL A 7 -13.95 19.54 4.71
CA VAL A 7 -12.73 18.79 4.37
C VAL A 7 -11.67 19.12 5.41
N TYR A 8 -10.98 18.10 5.91
CA TYR A 8 -9.89 18.24 6.85
C TYR A 8 -8.60 17.71 6.22
N LEU A 9 -7.51 18.42 6.42
CA LEU A 9 -6.16 18.00 6.03
C LEU A 9 -5.37 17.66 7.30
N ARG A 10 -4.62 16.58 7.28
CA ARG A 10 -3.67 16.27 8.35
C ARG A 10 -2.27 16.71 7.91
N ILE A 11 -1.75 17.75 8.54
CA ILE A 11 -0.42 18.30 8.28
C ILE A 11 0.37 18.27 9.59
N ASP A 12 1.53 17.66 9.58
CA ASP A 12 2.39 17.48 10.76
C ASP A 12 1.65 16.96 12.00
N GLY A 13 0.80 15.94 11.76
CA GLY A 13 0.01 15.29 12.81
C GLY A 13 -1.25 16.05 13.25
N LYS A 14 -1.44 17.31 12.83
CA LYS A 14 -2.58 18.15 13.21
C LYS A 14 -3.66 18.16 12.13
N LEU A 15 -4.92 18.09 12.55
CA LEU A 15 -6.06 18.25 11.65
C LEU A 15 -6.37 19.74 11.44
N ILE A 16 -6.25 20.19 10.22
CA ILE A 16 -6.55 21.56 9.78
C ILE A 16 -7.82 21.53 8.96
N LYS A 17 -8.79 22.34 9.33
CA LYS A 17 -10.04 22.48 8.58
C LYS A 17 -9.79 23.32 7.32
N SER A 18 -10.16 22.78 6.17
CA SER A 18 -10.12 23.51 4.91
C SER A 18 -11.32 24.45 4.78
N ASP A 19 -11.16 25.52 4.03
CA ASP A 19 -12.25 26.42 3.66
C ASP A 19 -13.22 25.78 2.65
N LEU A 20 -12.82 24.66 2.04
CA LEU A 20 -13.66 23.90 1.12
C LEU A 20 -14.86 23.29 1.85
N LYS A 21 -16.05 23.69 1.44
CA LYS A 21 -17.33 23.21 1.97
C LYS A 21 -18.06 22.44 0.88
N LEU A 22 -18.17 21.14 1.06
CA LEU A 22 -18.89 20.27 0.15
C LEU A 22 -20.32 20.06 0.65
N SER A 23 -21.28 20.07 -0.27
CA SER A 23 -22.62 19.56 0.03
C SER A 23 -22.60 18.03 0.10
N ASP A 24 -23.60 17.42 0.76
CA ASP A 24 -23.71 15.97 0.83
C ASP A 24 -23.78 15.34 -0.57
N GLU A 25 -24.47 15.99 -1.51
CA GLU A 25 -24.56 15.54 -2.90
C GLU A 25 -23.20 15.60 -3.62
N MET A 26 -22.44 16.68 -3.46
CA MET A 26 -21.10 16.82 -4.03
C MET A 26 -20.15 15.80 -3.45
N THR A 27 -20.17 15.61 -2.12
CA THR A 27 -19.35 14.59 -1.44
C THR A 27 -19.67 13.21 -1.97
N ARG A 28 -20.96 12.87 -2.09
CA ARG A 28 -21.39 11.58 -2.63
C ARG A 28 -20.93 11.38 -4.08
N LYS A 29 -21.09 12.38 -4.96
CA LYS A 29 -20.65 12.31 -6.36
C LYS A 29 -19.14 12.10 -6.45
N LEU A 30 -18.36 12.86 -5.69
CA LEU A 30 -16.90 12.75 -5.68
C LEU A 30 -16.45 11.37 -5.18
N ILE A 31 -17.00 10.88 -4.07
CA ILE A 31 -16.63 9.56 -3.54
C ILE A 31 -17.04 8.45 -4.51
N LEU A 32 -18.24 8.48 -5.07
CA LEU A 32 -18.69 7.46 -6.02
C LEU A 32 -17.85 7.45 -7.30
N SER A 33 -17.30 8.59 -7.73
CA SER A 33 -16.41 8.62 -8.91
C SER A 33 -15.05 7.93 -8.67
N LEU A 34 -14.67 7.71 -7.42
CA LEU A 34 -13.45 6.97 -7.07
C LEU A 34 -13.66 5.45 -7.01
N LEU A 35 -14.92 5.00 -6.98
CA LEU A 35 -15.28 3.61 -6.73
C LEU A 35 -15.67 2.89 -8.04
N THR A 36 -15.19 1.66 -8.21
CA THR A 36 -15.75 0.72 -9.20
C THR A 36 -17.18 0.34 -8.82
N LYS A 37 -17.96 -0.17 -9.76
CA LYS A 37 -19.34 -0.63 -9.50
C LYS A 37 -19.40 -1.66 -8.38
N GLU A 38 -18.48 -2.61 -8.37
CA GLU A 38 -18.39 -3.66 -7.34
C GLU A 38 -18.15 -3.07 -5.94
N ARG A 39 -17.23 -2.11 -5.83
CA ARG A 39 -16.98 -1.41 -4.56
C ARG A 39 -18.16 -0.56 -4.11
N GLN A 40 -18.91 0.04 -5.05
CA GLN A 40 -20.14 0.74 -4.72
C GLN A 40 -21.18 -0.22 -4.12
N GLU A 41 -21.31 -1.43 -4.67
CA GLU A 41 -22.20 -2.45 -4.14
C GLU A 41 -21.79 -2.92 -2.74
N SER A 42 -20.49 -3.11 -2.49
CA SER A 42 -19.95 -3.42 -1.15
C SER A 42 -20.31 -2.35 -0.12
N ILE A 43 -20.10 -1.08 -0.47
CA ILE A 43 -20.49 0.05 0.40
C ILE A 43 -21.99 0.02 0.73
N TRP A 44 -22.84 -0.31 -0.24
CA TRP A 44 -24.29 -0.39 0.00
C TRP A 44 -24.69 -1.60 0.86
N ARG A 45 -23.86 -2.63 0.94
CA ARG A 45 -24.00 -3.74 1.90
C ARG A 45 -23.48 -3.43 3.29
N GLY A 46 -22.91 -2.24 3.49
CA GLY A 46 -22.36 -1.80 4.77
C GLY A 46 -20.89 -2.18 5.00
N GLU A 47 -20.18 -2.57 3.95
CA GLU A 47 -18.75 -2.87 3.99
C GLU A 47 -17.95 -1.58 3.70
N ASP A 48 -16.75 -1.43 4.27
CA ASP A 48 -15.83 -0.37 3.91
C ASP A 48 -15.05 -0.76 2.65
N ALA A 49 -14.68 0.23 1.83
CA ALA A 49 -13.81 0.00 0.67
C ALA A 49 -12.43 0.62 0.92
N ASP A 50 -11.40 -0.22 1.00
CA ASP A 50 -10.00 0.20 1.09
C ASP A 50 -9.28 -0.15 -0.22
N PHE A 51 -8.59 0.81 -0.84
CA PHE A 51 -7.92 0.63 -2.12
C PHE A 51 -6.87 1.69 -2.38
N ALA A 52 -5.94 1.38 -3.30
CA ALA A 52 -5.01 2.37 -3.84
C ALA A 52 -5.59 3.01 -5.09
N LEU A 53 -5.37 4.31 -5.22
CA LEU A 53 -5.68 5.13 -6.39
C LEU A 53 -4.40 5.80 -6.89
N GLU A 54 -4.19 5.79 -8.19
CA GLU A 54 -3.14 6.55 -8.83
C GLU A 54 -3.74 7.79 -9.51
N THR A 55 -3.15 8.94 -9.24
CA THR A 55 -3.55 10.20 -9.85
C THR A 55 -2.79 10.42 -11.16
N SER A 56 -3.31 11.30 -12.03
CA SER A 56 -2.74 11.57 -13.36
C SER A 56 -1.29 12.08 -13.34
N ASP A 57 -0.82 12.55 -12.21
CA ASP A 57 0.56 12.99 -11.96
C ASP A 57 1.47 11.88 -11.41
N GLY A 58 0.98 10.62 -11.39
CA GLY A 58 1.71 9.45 -10.92
C GLY A 58 1.78 9.30 -9.40
N ASN A 59 1.14 10.18 -8.63
CA ASN A 59 1.10 10.03 -7.19
C ASN A 59 0.08 8.97 -6.78
N ARG A 60 0.46 8.10 -5.85
CA ARG A 60 -0.44 7.08 -5.28
C ARG A 60 -1.07 7.57 -3.99
N GLN A 61 -2.29 7.12 -3.78
CA GLN A 61 -3.10 7.44 -2.61
C GLN A 61 -3.76 6.18 -2.10
N ARG A 62 -3.74 5.96 -0.79
CA ARG A 62 -4.61 4.97 -0.15
C ARG A 62 -5.91 5.65 0.22
N VAL A 63 -7.01 5.08 -0.24
CA VAL A 63 -8.36 5.62 -0.05
C VAL A 63 -9.17 4.60 0.74
N ASN A 64 -9.69 5.01 1.88
CA ASN A 64 -10.69 4.26 2.62
C ASN A 64 -12.02 5.00 2.54
N VAL A 65 -13.04 4.35 1.97
CA VAL A 65 -14.40 4.87 1.88
C VAL A 65 -15.28 4.10 2.84
N PHE A 66 -16.08 4.84 3.61
CA PHE A 66 -16.98 4.26 4.61
C PHE A 66 -18.28 5.08 4.74
N CYS A 67 -19.27 4.48 5.39
CA CYS A 67 -20.51 5.14 5.74
C CYS A 67 -20.51 5.60 7.19
N GLN A 68 -20.90 6.86 7.44
CA GLN A 68 -21.16 7.35 8.78
C GLN A 68 -22.50 8.12 8.84
N GLN A 69 -23.36 7.78 9.78
CA GLN A 69 -24.67 8.44 9.95
C GLN A 69 -25.49 8.52 8.64
N GLY A 70 -25.44 7.44 7.82
CA GLY A 70 -26.11 7.35 6.54
C GLY A 70 -25.50 8.18 5.41
N ARG A 71 -24.25 8.63 5.54
CA ARG A 71 -23.52 9.44 4.55
C ARG A 71 -22.19 8.83 4.23
N LEU A 72 -21.76 8.99 2.97
CA LEU A 72 -20.43 8.59 2.54
C LEU A 72 -19.38 9.56 3.09
N ALA A 73 -18.28 8.99 3.54
CA ALA A 73 -17.05 9.68 3.91
C ALA A 73 -15.85 8.94 3.33
N ALA A 74 -14.74 9.65 3.17
CA ALA A 74 -13.49 9.06 2.71
C ALA A 74 -12.32 9.61 3.52
N ALA A 75 -11.38 8.72 3.85
CA ALA A 75 -10.06 9.05 4.36
C ALA A 75 -9.03 8.77 3.26
N ILE A 76 -8.26 9.78 2.87
CA ILE A 76 -7.29 9.69 1.79
C ILE A 76 -5.90 9.96 2.39
N ARG A 77 -4.97 9.02 2.18
CA ARG A 77 -3.57 9.17 2.56
C ARG A 77 -2.71 9.24 1.31
N LEU A 78 -1.92 10.29 1.20
CA LEU A 78 -0.90 10.39 0.16
C LEU A 78 0.21 9.38 0.47
N LEU A 79 0.61 8.60 -0.53
CA LEU A 79 1.73 7.67 -0.46
C LEU A 79 2.95 8.32 -1.12
N ASN A 80 4.14 7.97 -0.65
CA ASN A 80 5.37 8.49 -1.26
C ASN A 80 5.57 7.88 -2.65
N ALA A 81 5.80 8.72 -3.65
CA ALA A 81 6.00 8.28 -5.03
C ALA A 81 7.39 7.63 -5.25
N LYS A 82 8.40 8.00 -4.45
CA LYS A 82 9.77 7.51 -4.61
C LYS A 82 10.19 6.66 -3.43
N VAL A 83 10.82 5.53 -3.75
CA VAL A 83 11.48 4.68 -2.75
C VAL A 83 12.75 5.40 -2.27
N PRO A 84 12.90 5.67 -0.96
CA PRO A 84 14.14 6.23 -0.44
C PRO A 84 15.22 5.16 -0.39
N THR A 85 16.47 5.53 -0.64
CA THR A 85 17.60 4.61 -0.51
C THR A 85 17.91 4.30 0.95
N LEU A 86 18.59 3.16 1.21
CA LEU A 86 19.07 2.80 2.56
C LEU A 86 19.95 3.91 3.17
N SER A 87 20.78 4.56 2.36
CA SER A 87 21.63 5.67 2.79
C SER A 87 20.83 6.93 3.15
N GLN A 88 19.81 7.28 2.38
CA GLN A 88 18.92 8.43 2.69
C GLN A 88 18.13 8.20 3.99
N LEU A 89 17.83 6.96 4.31
CA LEU A 89 17.18 6.58 5.56
C LEU A 89 18.14 6.48 6.74
N HIS A 90 19.45 6.72 6.53
CA HIS A 90 20.50 6.55 7.55
C HIS A 90 20.48 5.16 8.21
N LEU A 91 20.10 4.12 7.46
CA LEU A 91 20.04 2.77 7.97
C LEU A 91 21.43 2.11 8.01
N PRO A 92 21.66 1.20 8.98
CA PRO A 92 22.95 0.54 9.12
C PRO A 92 23.35 -0.26 7.87
N PRO A 93 24.66 -0.27 7.50
CA PRO A 93 25.16 -1.02 6.33
C PRO A 93 24.88 -2.52 6.36
N VAL A 94 24.62 -3.09 7.53
CA VAL A 94 24.26 -4.50 7.69
C VAL A 94 23.03 -4.88 6.86
N LEU A 95 22.11 -3.94 6.58
CA LEU A 95 20.93 -4.20 5.74
C LEU A 95 21.31 -4.47 4.28
N GLN A 96 22.37 -3.85 3.77
CA GLN A 96 22.92 -4.19 2.45
C GLN A 96 23.48 -5.61 2.42
N ASN A 97 24.20 -6.00 3.48
CA ASN A 97 24.72 -7.37 3.60
C ASN A 97 23.57 -8.38 3.64
N LEU A 98 22.53 -8.12 4.44
CA LEU A 98 21.34 -8.97 4.51
C LEU A 98 20.60 -9.05 3.17
N ALA A 99 20.50 -7.94 2.44
CA ALA A 99 19.88 -7.90 1.11
C ALA A 99 20.68 -8.68 0.05
N ASN A 100 21.97 -8.88 0.27
CA ASN A 100 22.85 -9.66 -0.62
C ASN A 100 22.90 -11.15 -0.28
N GLU A 101 22.29 -11.60 0.83
CA GLU A 101 22.25 -13.02 1.16
C GLU A 101 21.46 -13.81 0.11
N PRO A 102 21.98 -14.91 -0.42
CA PRO A 102 21.33 -15.67 -1.49
C PRO A 102 20.08 -16.44 -1.03
N ARG A 103 19.90 -16.61 0.27
CA ARG A 103 18.77 -17.35 0.88
C ARG A 103 18.63 -17.04 2.35
N GLY A 104 17.42 -17.14 2.85
CA GLY A 104 17.10 -16.92 4.26
C GLY A 104 15.75 -16.24 4.43
N LEU A 105 15.45 -15.89 5.66
CA LEU A 105 14.24 -15.14 6.03
C LEU A 105 14.65 -13.88 6.78
N ILE A 106 14.18 -12.73 6.32
CA ILE A 106 14.36 -11.44 6.99
C ILE A 106 13.01 -10.99 7.55
N LEU A 107 12.94 -10.78 8.85
CA LEU A 107 11.75 -10.28 9.53
C LEU A 107 11.98 -8.84 10.00
N VAL A 108 11.16 -7.91 9.51
CA VAL A 108 11.17 -6.51 9.95
C VAL A 108 9.96 -6.29 10.86
N THR A 109 10.20 -6.06 12.15
CA THR A 109 9.15 -5.94 13.16
C THR A 109 9.18 -4.57 13.82
N GLY A 110 8.05 -4.15 14.38
CA GLY A 110 7.90 -2.90 15.10
C GLY A 110 6.48 -2.35 15.05
N PRO A 111 6.15 -1.29 15.83
CA PRO A 111 4.83 -0.68 15.84
C PRO A 111 4.49 -0.02 14.48
N THR A 112 3.22 0.32 14.30
CA THR A 112 2.78 1.10 13.13
C THR A 112 3.51 2.44 13.07
N GLY A 113 3.97 2.83 11.88
CA GLY A 113 4.71 4.07 11.67
C GLY A 113 6.20 4.03 12.05
N SER A 114 6.75 2.86 12.43
CA SER A 114 8.18 2.71 12.76
C SER A 114 9.11 2.61 11.53
N GLY A 115 8.58 2.67 10.32
CA GLY A 115 9.37 2.61 9.09
C GLY A 115 9.58 1.21 8.51
N LYS A 116 8.83 0.18 8.96
CA LYS A 116 8.96 -1.19 8.44
C LYS A 116 8.86 -1.28 6.93
N SER A 117 7.73 -0.83 6.36
CA SER A 117 7.48 -0.87 4.91
C SER A 117 8.53 -0.06 4.15
N THR A 118 8.92 1.10 4.67
CA THR A 118 9.95 1.96 4.08
C THR A 118 11.32 1.28 4.06
N THR A 119 11.68 0.59 5.15
CA THR A 119 12.94 -0.19 5.23
C THR A 119 12.94 -1.35 4.24
N LEU A 120 11.85 -2.12 4.19
CA LEU A 120 11.70 -3.22 3.22
C LEU A 120 11.74 -2.70 1.79
N ALA A 121 11.04 -1.60 1.50
CA ALA A 121 11.07 -0.97 0.19
C ALA A 121 12.50 -0.57 -0.22
N ALA A 122 13.25 0.06 0.68
CA ALA A 122 14.64 0.44 0.42
C ALA A 122 15.56 -0.76 0.20
N MET A 123 15.32 -1.90 0.88
CA MET A 123 16.07 -3.14 0.65
C MET A 123 15.75 -3.76 -0.70
N VAL A 124 14.48 -3.82 -1.08
CA VAL A 124 14.03 -4.32 -2.40
C VAL A 124 14.59 -3.45 -3.52
N ASP A 125 14.53 -2.13 -3.36
CA ASP A 125 15.09 -1.19 -4.32
C ASP A 125 16.61 -1.34 -4.46
N TYR A 126 17.33 -1.57 -3.37
CA TYR A 126 18.75 -1.89 -3.39
C TYR A 126 19.04 -3.18 -4.20
N ILE A 127 18.26 -4.25 -3.99
CA ILE A 127 18.37 -5.49 -4.76
C ILE A 127 18.12 -5.21 -6.24
N ASN A 128 17.05 -4.47 -6.56
CA ASN A 128 16.68 -4.09 -7.91
C ASN A 128 17.82 -3.39 -8.68
N HIS A 129 18.59 -2.54 -8.01
CA HIS A 129 19.70 -1.81 -8.62
C HIS A 129 21.04 -2.59 -8.65
N THR A 130 21.15 -3.72 -7.96
CA THR A 130 22.44 -4.41 -7.77
C THR A 130 22.44 -5.87 -8.23
N ARG A 131 21.28 -6.48 -8.46
CA ARG A 131 21.15 -7.90 -8.79
C ARG A 131 20.18 -8.11 -9.95
N ALA A 132 20.52 -9.05 -10.84
CA ALA A 132 19.66 -9.45 -11.95
C ALA A 132 18.70 -10.57 -11.53
N ASP A 133 17.86 -10.29 -10.53
CA ASP A 133 16.97 -11.25 -9.87
C ASP A 133 15.52 -11.07 -10.31
N HIS A 134 14.70 -12.09 -10.07
CA HIS A 134 13.25 -11.99 -10.10
C HIS A 134 12.71 -11.69 -8.71
N ILE A 135 12.17 -10.50 -8.52
CA ILE A 135 11.58 -10.04 -7.26
C ILE A 135 10.05 -10.07 -7.38
N LEU A 136 9.41 -10.75 -6.46
CA LEU A 136 7.96 -10.77 -6.34
C LEU A 136 7.53 -10.08 -5.04
N THR A 137 6.60 -9.12 -5.12
CA THR A 137 5.99 -8.54 -3.92
C THR A 137 4.51 -8.90 -3.82
N ILE A 138 4.03 -9.11 -2.59
CA ILE A 138 2.62 -9.34 -2.27
C ILE A 138 2.26 -8.35 -1.16
N GLU A 139 1.37 -7.40 -1.45
CA GLU A 139 1.11 -6.24 -0.60
C GLU A 139 -0.40 -5.94 -0.48
N ASP A 140 -0.81 -5.21 0.57
CA ASP A 140 -2.21 -4.85 0.83
C ASP A 140 -2.33 -3.45 1.47
N PRO A 141 -2.45 -2.38 0.65
CA PRO A 141 -2.12 -2.28 -0.77
C PRO A 141 -0.62 -2.06 -1.03
N ILE A 142 -0.22 -1.99 -2.32
CA ILE A 142 1.15 -1.60 -2.71
C ILE A 142 1.40 -0.15 -2.25
N GLU A 143 2.42 0.05 -1.40
CA GLU A 143 2.80 1.38 -0.89
C GLU A 143 3.81 2.09 -1.81
N TYR A 144 4.77 1.36 -2.37
CA TYR A 144 5.81 1.88 -3.27
C TYR A 144 5.77 1.17 -4.61
N VAL A 145 5.89 1.90 -5.69
CA VAL A 145 6.04 1.32 -7.03
C VAL A 145 7.50 1.38 -7.43
N TYR A 146 8.06 0.25 -7.86
CA TYR A 146 9.45 0.15 -8.30
C TYR A 146 9.55 0.34 -9.81
N GLU A 147 10.50 1.14 -10.24
CA GLU A 147 10.95 1.14 -11.63
C GLU A 147 11.94 -0.02 -11.80
N GLN A 148 11.72 -0.83 -12.82
CA GLN A 148 12.64 -1.96 -13.11
C GLN A 148 14.00 -1.41 -13.58
N ASP A 149 15.09 -1.98 -13.01
CA ASP A 149 16.46 -1.68 -13.42
C ASP A 149 17.19 -2.99 -13.77
N GLN A 150 17.99 -3.58 -12.87
CA GLN A 150 18.66 -4.84 -13.13
C GLN A 150 17.74 -6.04 -12.86
N ALA A 151 16.87 -5.93 -11.86
CA ALA A 151 15.90 -6.96 -11.51
C ALA A 151 14.61 -6.86 -12.33
N VAL A 152 13.91 -7.99 -12.46
CA VAL A 152 12.51 -8.03 -12.88
C VAL A 152 11.65 -8.01 -11.64
N ILE A 153 10.75 -7.03 -11.51
CA ILE A 153 9.88 -6.90 -10.34
C ILE A 153 8.43 -7.08 -10.73
N HIS A 154 7.77 -8.05 -10.08
CA HIS A 154 6.32 -8.23 -10.16
C HIS A 154 5.69 -7.88 -8.81
N GLN A 155 4.88 -6.83 -8.78
CA GLN A 155 4.15 -6.38 -7.59
C GLN A 155 2.69 -6.82 -7.69
N ARG A 156 2.20 -7.53 -6.67
CA ARG A 156 0.83 -8.07 -6.64
C ARG A 156 0.07 -7.51 -5.44
N GLU A 157 -1.05 -6.87 -5.70
CA GLU A 157 -1.92 -6.27 -4.69
C GLU A 157 -3.04 -7.22 -4.29
N VAL A 158 -3.21 -7.46 -3.00
CA VAL A 158 -4.34 -8.25 -2.48
C VAL A 158 -5.66 -7.52 -2.71
N GLY A 159 -6.66 -8.27 -3.13
CA GLY A 159 -7.98 -7.70 -3.49
C GLY A 159 -8.06 -7.06 -4.88
N LYS A 160 -6.95 -7.05 -5.63
CA LYS A 160 -6.88 -6.55 -7.01
C LYS A 160 -6.26 -7.60 -7.95
N ASP A 161 -5.03 -8.00 -7.69
CA ASP A 161 -4.27 -8.94 -8.51
C ASP A 161 -4.35 -10.37 -7.95
N VAL A 162 -4.53 -10.49 -6.63
CA VAL A 162 -4.62 -11.77 -5.92
C VAL A 162 -5.71 -11.71 -4.84
N CYS A 163 -6.32 -12.87 -4.55
CA CYS A 163 -7.41 -12.93 -3.57
C CYS A 163 -6.93 -12.91 -2.11
N SER A 164 -5.71 -13.38 -1.84
CA SER A 164 -5.17 -13.47 -0.49
C SER A 164 -3.65 -13.63 -0.50
N PHE A 165 -2.98 -13.24 0.59
CA PHE A 165 -1.55 -13.47 0.79
C PHE A 165 -1.17 -14.95 0.68
N ALA A 166 -1.92 -15.86 1.32
CA ALA A 166 -1.63 -17.29 1.30
C ALA A 166 -1.75 -17.90 -0.11
N GLY A 167 -2.78 -17.51 -0.86
CA GLY A 167 -2.97 -17.94 -2.25
C GLY A 167 -1.86 -17.42 -3.14
N ALA A 168 -1.52 -16.14 -3.01
CA ALA A 168 -0.44 -15.50 -3.76
C ALA A 168 0.91 -16.14 -3.48
N LEU A 169 1.24 -16.41 -2.22
CA LEU A 169 2.51 -17.04 -1.83
C LEU A 169 2.64 -18.46 -2.40
N ARG A 170 1.56 -19.26 -2.38
CA ARG A 170 1.57 -20.59 -3.03
C ARG A 170 1.79 -20.50 -4.55
N SER A 171 1.24 -19.50 -5.20
CA SER A 171 1.47 -19.26 -6.63
C SER A 171 2.90 -18.80 -6.90
N ALA A 172 3.41 -17.91 -6.07
CA ALA A 172 4.75 -17.35 -6.16
C ALA A 172 5.83 -18.42 -6.30
N LEU A 173 5.71 -19.53 -5.57
CA LEU A 173 6.66 -20.66 -5.65
C LEU A 173 6.73 -21.34 -7.03
N ARG A 174 5.81 -21.03 -7.95
CA ARG A 174 5.80 -21.54 -9.34
C ARG A 174 6.28 -20.50 -10.35
N GLU A 175 6.55 -19.29 -9.88
CA GLU A 175 6.94 -18.15 -10.70
C GLU A 175 8.48 -17.96 -10.73
N ASP A 176 9.22 -18.90 -10.09
CA ASP A 176 10.69 -18.90 -9.99
C ASP A 176 11.28 -17.59 -9.47
N PRO A 177 10.80 -17.08 -8.33
CA PRO A 177 11.33 -15.86 -7.75
C PRO A 177 12.61 -16.14 -6.95
N ASP A 178 13.58 -15.23 -7.06
CA ASP A 178 14.78 -15.19 -6.21
C ASP A 178 14.48 -14.50 -4.87
N VAL A 179 13.60 -13.50 -4.91
CA VAL A 179 13.21 -12.71 -3.74
C VAL A 179 11.70 -12.57 -3.66
N ILE A 180 11.13 -12.84 -2.49
CA ILE A 180 9.71 -12.62 -2.22
C ILE A 180 9.57 -11.65 -1.06
N LEU A 181 8.88 -10.52 -1.30
CA LEU A 181 8.42 -9.60 -0.25
C LEU A 181 6.97 -9.94 0.11
N VAL A 182 6.70 -10.17 1.39
CA VAL A 182 5.34 -10.24 1.95
C VAL A 182 5.12 -9.00 2.80
N GLY A 183 4.23 -8.11 2.37
CA GLY A 183 4.05 -6.78 2.98
C GLY A 183 3.55 -6.82 4.42
N GLU A 184 2.80 -7.86 4.79
CA GLU A 184 2.41 -8.12 6.18
C GLU A 184 2.28 -9.60 6.47
N MET A 185 2.60 -10.00 7.70
CA MET A 185 2.35 -11.35 8.19
C MET A 185 1.25 -11.31 9.26
N ARG A 186 0.12 -11.94 8.95
CA ARG A 186 -0.97 -12.16 9.91
C ARG A 186 -0.93 -13.61 10.41
N LEU A 187 -1.53 -13.88 11.56
CA LEU A 187 -1.60 -15.22 12.16
C LEU A 187 -2.09 -16.30 11.17
N SER A 188 -2.97 -15.96 10.24
CA SER A 188 -3.45 -16.84 9.18
C SER A 188 -2.38 -17.30 8.18
N LEU A 189 -1.22 -16.62 8.13
CA LEU A 189 -0.08 -16.99 7.27
C LEU A 189 0.92 -17.90 7.97
N ILE A 190 0.91 -17.94 9.31
CA ILE A 190 1.84 -18.75 10.11
C ILE A 190 1.49 -20.25 10.04
N HIS A 191 0.26 -20.60 9.67
CA HIS A 191 -0.25 -21.97 9.56
C HIS A 191 -0.26 -22.51 8.12
N ILE A 192 0.63 -22.05 7.25
CA ILE A 192 0.83 -22.66 5.93
C ILE A 192 1.75 -23.87 6.11
N SER A 193 1.17 -24.99 6.49
CA SER A 193 1.79 -26.32 6.42
C SER A 193 1.33 -27.05 5.16
#